data_13f88dbc2edf1a31e4f1b85968be19ab
#
_entry.id   13f88dbc2edf1a31e4f1b85968be19ab
#
_cell.length_a   1.000
_cell.length_b   1.000
_cell.length_c   1.000
_cell.angle_alpha   90.00
_cell.angle_beta   90.00
_cell.angle_gamma   90.00
#
_symmetry.space_group_name_H-M   'P 1'
#
loop_
_entity.id
_entity.type
_entity.pdbx_description
1 polymer ?
#
loop_
_entity_poly.entity_id
_entity_poly.type
_entity_poly.pdbx_seq_one_letter_code
_entity_poly.pdbx_strand_id
1 'polypeptide(L)'
;MKTTNKKIPKTPFIAAFSVGAVLFSAHAGGGFATGNQANTYYVGLGWTGILSAIVAMLLLTLTMREAMIMYNSRGLKTYKQLFETLYHPFDKFEWAFEIFFYIMVLMAVAAAISGAASALNNYFTLDYYVGVVVVGLIVLTLTIFGAGIVRAASTYMGMAILVTAISIYVIGIFKSDSSIFSVLAADFQTTGFANIPKAILNAFTYAGFQCVTLPTMVACGTTMKNKNGCAKAMWISFVMNAVALVLSVFMLLSWQSVYTSIEGGTTIPTLTVCKVIGMPAMVAVYGTCLLLCLISTGVTTIFGFVARFEKLRIFRGIKSAPVRSAIVSAFIIVLSMTISMAGLTNIIKYGYGYCGYLGIAVVVPFLTVGVYKNRKYCREHVFANAAEEPARAPQSEICPDTVAAN
;
A
#
# COMPACT_ATOMS: atom_id res chain seq x y z
N MET A 1 1.77 -38.19 27.11
CA MET A 1 0.70 -37.51 26.36
C MET A 1 0.97 -37.70 24.86
N LYS A 2 0.19 -38.53 24.16
CA LYS A 2 0.37 -38.82 22.72
C LYS A 2 -0.09 -37.56 21.98
N THR A 3 0.85 -36.79 21.42
CA THR A 3 0.55 -35.75 20.45
C THR A 3 -0.06 -36.40 19.21
N THR A 4 -1.35 -36.33 19.07
CA THR A 4 -2.05 -36.68 17.83
C THR A 4 -1.50 -35.79 16.72
N ASN A 5 -0.81 -36.40 15.79
CA ASN A 5 -0.22 -35.80 14.59
C ASN A 5 -1.36 -35.38 13.65
N LYS A 6 -2.13 -34.34 14.03
CA LYS A 6 -3.15 -33.74 13.17
C LYS A 6 -2.41 -33.10 12.00
N LYS A 7 -2.47 -33.70 10.81
CA LYS A 7 -1.89 -33.14 9.58
C LYS A 7 -2.47 -31.75 9.38
N ILE A 8 -1.64 -30.72 9.57
CA ILE A 8 -2.00 -29.32 9.30
C ILE A 8 -2.36 -29.22 7.81
N PRO A 9 -3.56 -28.79 7.45
CA PRO A 9 -3.99 -28.74 6.06
C PRO A 9 -3.05 -27.83 5.25
N LYS A 10 -2.68 -28.27 4.04
CA LYS A 10 -1.89 -27.46 3.10
C LYS A 10 -2.72 -26.25 2.69
N THR A 11 -2.14 -25.07 2.76
CA THR A 11 -2.78 -23.82 2.30
C THR A 11 -3.04 -23.90 0.79
N PRO A 12 -4.29 -23.80 0.32
CA PRO A 12 -4.63 -23.76 -1.09
C PRO A 12 -3.92 -22.61 -1.80
N PHE A 13 -3.60 -22.79 -3.09
CA PHE A 13 -2.93 -21.72 -3.86
C PHE A 13 -3.78 -20.46 -3.93
N ILE A 14 -5.08 -20.60 -4.20
CA ILE A 14 -6.03 -19.48 -4.31
C ILE A 14 -6.08 -18.65 -3.02
N ALA A 15 -6.11 -19.30 -1.85
CA ALA A 15 -6.09 -18.59 -0.57
C ALA A 15 -4.76 -17.80 -0.36
N ALA A 16 -3.62 -18.41 -0.69
CA ALA A 16 -2.33 -17.74 -0.60
C ALA A 16 -2.23 -16.59 -1.61
N PHE A 17 -2.72 -16.78 -2.84
CA PHE A 17 -2.77 -15.74 -3.87
C PHE A 17 -3.65 -14.58 -3.44
N SER A 18 -4.84 -14.84 -2.92
CA SER A 18 -5.77 -13.80 -2.43
C SER A 18 -5.10 -12.92 -1.37
N VAL A 19 -4.44 -13.52 -0.36
CA VAL A 19 -3.73 -12.76 0.67
C VAL A 19 -2.55 -12.00 0.09
N GLY A 20 -1.79 -12.60 -0.83
CA GLY A 20 -0.68 -11.94 -1.53
C GLY A 20 -1.14 -10.73 -2.36
N ALA A 21 -2.28 -10.85 -3.03
CA ALA A 21 -2.88 -9.78 -3.82
C ALA A 21 -3.38 -8.61 -2.97
N VAL A 22 -3.76 -8.84 -1.71
CA VAL A 22 -4.12 -7.75 -0.77
C VAL A 22 -2.94 -6.81 -0.55
N LEU A 23 -1.72 -7.33 -0.32
CA LEU A 23 -0.54 -6.48 -0.16
C LEU A 23 -0.25 -5.71 -1.44
N PHE A 24 -0.41 -6.34 -2.62
CA PHE A 24 -0.25 -5.65 -3.88
C PHE A 24 -1.26 -4.50 -4.03
N SER A 25 -2.54 -4.75 -3.79
CA SER A 25 -3.59 -3.73 -3.88
C SER A 25 -3.37 -2.58 -2.89
N ALA A 26 -2.89 -2.87 -1.68
CA ALA A 26 -2.56 -1.86 -0.69
C ALA A 26 -1.32 -1.04 -1.07
N HIS A 27 -0.31 -1.67 -1.70
CA HIS A 27 0.89 -1.02 -2.20
C HIS A 27 0.60 -0.17 -3.44
N ALA A 28 -0.27 -0.66 -4.34
CA ALA A 28 -0.61 0.00 -5.60
C ALA A 28 -1.44 1.29 -5.44
N GLY A 29 -1.48 1.87 -4.24
CA GLY A 29 -2.14 3.15 -3.96
C GLY A 29 -1.55 4.32 -4.75
N GLY A 30 -2.09 5.53 -4.46
CA GLY A 30 -1.88 6.72 -5.28
C GLY A 30 -0.45 7.06 -5.67
N GLY A 31 0.50 6.88 -4.78
CA GLY A 31 1.90 7.20 -5.05
C GLY A 31 2.56 6.24 -6.04
N PHE A 32 2.27 4.94 -5.96
CA PHE A 32 2.77 3.94 -6.89
C PHE A 32 2.08 4.06 -8.26
N ALA A 33 0.76 4.15 -8.25
CA ALA A 33 -0.02 4.23 -9.49
C ALA A 33 0.34 5.43 -10.38
N THR A 34 0.73 6.56 -9.79
CA THR A 34 1.20 7.75 -10.52
C THR A 34 2.60 7.61 -11.10
N GLY A 35 3.39 6.67 -10.64
CA GLY A 35 4.83 6.55 -10.91
C GLY A 35 5.71 7.47 -10.06
N ASN A 36 5.11 8.35 -9.25
CA ASN A 36 5.88 9.34 -8.48
C ASN A 36 6.79 8.69 -7.42
N GLN A 37 6.33 7.62 -6.74
CA GLN A 37 7.17 6.88 -5.80
C GLN A 37 8.38 6.24 -6.50
N ALA A 38 8.18 5.61 -7.66
CA ALA A 38 9.28 5.02 -8.42
C ALA A 38 10.28 6.10 -8.86
N ASN A 39 9.78 7.24 -9.34
CA ASN A 39 10.63 8.38 -9.71
C ASN A 39 11.41 8.95 -8.51
N THR A 40 10.76 9.15 -7.38
CA THR A 40 11.36 9.80 -6.20
C THR A 40 12.42 8.93 -5.53
N TYR A 41 12.18 7.62 -5.41
CA TYR A 41 13.04 6.75 -4.61
C TYR A 41 14.07 5.98 -5.44
N TYR A 42 13.84 5.75 -6.74
CA TYR A 42 14.66 4.81 -7.50
C TYR A 42 15.27 5.37 -8.78
N VAL A 43 14.52 6.14 -9.58
CA VAL A 43 15.00 6.59 -10.91
C VAL A 43 16.29 7.40 -10.80
N GLY A 44 16.39 8.32 -9.85
CA GLY A 44 17.61 9.12 -9.63
C GLY A 44 18.82 8.32 -9.08
N LEU A 45 18.68 7.00 -8.90
CA LEU A 45 19.75 6.10 -8.49
C LEU A 45 20.26 5.23 -9.65
N GLY A 46 19.71 5.40 -10.86
CA GLY A 46 20.10 4.67 -12.04
C GLY A 46 19.97 3.15 -11.85
N TRP A 47 21.01 2.40 -12.25
CA TRP A 47 21.03 0.94 -12.15
C TRP A 47 20.88 0.44 -10.70
N THR A 48 21.40 1.14 -9.72
CA THR A 48 21.28 0.77 -8.29
C THR A 48 19.84 0.95 -7.78
N GLY A 49 19.03 1.78 -8.44
CA GLY A 49 17.62 1.98 -8.13
C GLY A 49 16.79 0.71 -8.35
N ILE A 50 17.14 -0.09 -9.36
CA ILE A 50 16.48 -1.37 -9.62
C ILE A 50 16.74 -2.36 -8.49
N LEU A 51 18.00 -2.47 -8.08
CA LEU A 51 18.37 -3.33 -6.95
C LEU A 51 17.69 -2.87 -5.66
N SER A 52 17.66 -1.54 -5.44
CA SER A 52 16.97 -0.93 -4.30
C SER A 52 15.49 -1.27 -4.29
N ALA A 53 14.80 -1.21 -5.44
CA ALA A 53 13.39 -1.57 -5.56
C ALA A 53 13.13 -3.05 -5.22
N ILE A 54 13.98 -3.96 -5.71
CA ILE A 54 13.88 -5.39 -5.38
C ILE A 54 14.11 -5.62 -3.90
N VAL A 55 15.14 -5.01 -3.32
CA VAL A 55 15.46 -5.14 -1.88
C VAL A 55 14.34 -4.55 -1.03
N ALA A 56 13.75 -3.41 -1.41
CA ALA A 56 12.61 -2.82 -0.71
C ALA A 56 11.42 -3.78 -0.64
N MET A 57 11.07 -4.41 -1.76
CA MET A 57 9.98 -5.38 -1.81
C MET A 57 10.31 -6.65 -1.02
N LEU A 58 11.57 -7.08 -1.00
CA LEU A 58 12.02 -8.21 -0.19
C LEU A 58 11.91 -7.90 1.31
N LEU A 59 12.39 -6.73 1.75
CA LEU A 59 12.30 -6.29 3.14
C LEU A 59 10.83 -6.21 3.60
N LEU A 60 9.97 -5.59 2.79
CA LEU A 60 8.54 -5.50 3.07
C LEU A 60 7.91 -6.89 3.19
N THR A 61 8.16 -7.75 2.23
CA THR A 61 7.64 -9.14 2.17
C THR A 61 8.04 -9.95 3.40
N LEU A 62 9.31 -9.89 3.78
CA LEU A 62 9.82 -10.60 4.95
C LEU A 62 9.24 -10.04 6.25
N THR A 63 9.09 -8.73 6.36
CA THR A 63 8.44 -8.06 7.50
C THR A 63 6.99 -8.51 7.64
N MET A 64 6.21 -8.48 6.57
CA MET A 64 4.81 -8.92 6.58
C MET A 64 4.67 -10.40 6.88
N ARG A 65 5.58 -11.23 6.36
CA ARG A 65 5.63 -12.67 6.67
C ARG A 65 5.80 -12.91 8.16
N GLU A 66 6.78 -12.27 8.78
CA GLU A 66 7.05 -12.47 10.21
C GLU A 66 5.93 -11.90 11.08
N ALA A 67 5.32 -10.79 10.68
CA ALA A 67 4.15 -10.24 11.35
C ALA A 67 2.96 -11.21 11.31
N MET A 68 2.65 -11.78 10.13
CA MET A 68 1.57 -12.76 9.98
C MET A 68 1.85 -14.05 10.76
N ILE A 69 3.09 -14.55 10.76
CA ILE A 69 3.48 -15.73 11.56
C ILE A 69 3.28 -15.43 13.05
N MET A 70 3.73 -14.26 13.53
CA MET A 70 3.59 -13.87 14.93
C MET A 70 2.12 -13.75 15.34
N TYR A 71 1.32 -13.10 14.51
CA TYR A 71 -0.10 -12.87 14.74
C TYR A 71 -0.88 -14.18 14.81
N ASN A 72 -0.72 -15.02 13.79
CA ASN A 72 -1.49 -16.27 13.67
C ASN A 72 -1.03 -17.38 14.62
N SER A 73 0.28 -17.50 14.86
CA SER A 73 0.79 -18.55 15.73
C SER A 73 0.35 -18.38 17.19
N ARG A 74 0.20 -17.15 17.63
CA ARG A 74 -0.19 -16.79 19.00
C ARG A 74 -1.69 -16.49 19.15
N GLY A 75 -2.46 -16.52 18.07
CA GLY A 75 -3.89 -16.21 18.07
C GLY A 75 -4.18 -14.77 18.52
N LEU A 76 -3.31 -13.82 18.15
CA LEU A 76 -3.49 -12.42 18.50
C LEU A 76 -4.75 -11.87 17.85
N LYS A 77 -5.43 -10.93 18.50
CA LYS A 77 -6.72 -10.37 18.06
C LYS A 77 -6.58 -8.95 17.52
N THR A 78 -5.50 -8.25 17.89
CA THR A 78 -5.27 -6.87 17.45
C THR A 78 -3.81 -6.69 17.02
N TYR A 79 -3.58 -5.75 16.08
CA TYR A 79 -2.19 -5.38 15.72
C TYR A 79 -1.45 -4.73 16.91
N LYS A 80 -2.15 -4.13 17.86
CA LYS A 80 -1.55 -3.63 19.11
C LYS A 80 -0.86 -4.77 19.86
N GLN A 81 -1.55 -5.88 20.09
CA GLN A 81 -0.96 -7.08 20.72
C GLN A 81 0.23 -7.63 19.92
N LEU A 82 0.21 -7.48 18.59
CA LEU A 82 1.34 -7.87 17.75
C LEU A 82 2.59 -7.05 18.07
N PHE A 83 2.46 -5.72 18.21
CA PHE A 83 3.59 -4.86 18.53
C PHE A 83 4.02 -4.98 20.00
N GLU A 84 3.09 -5.15 20.95
CA GLU A 84 3.42 -5.50 22.33
C GLU A 84 4.24 -6.79 22.38
N THR A 85 3.82 -7.83 21.64
CA THR A 85 4.55 -9.10 21.53
C THR A 85 5.92 -8.93 20.89
N LEU A 86 6.03 -8.12 19.85
CA LEU A 86 7.29 -7.87 19.15
C LEU A 86 8.31 -7.18 20.08
N TYR A 87 7.88 -6.13 20.76
CA TYR A 87 8.76 -5.29 21.58
C TYR A 87 8.95 -5.77 23.01
N HIS A 88 8.18 -6.80 23.46
CA HIS A 88 8.37 -7.34 24.81
C HIS A 88 9.85 -7.61 25.14
N PRO A 89 10.41 -7.16 26.31
CA PRO A 89 9.69 -6.64 27.49
C PRO A 89 9.38 -5.13 27.47
N PHE A 90 9.65 -4.44 26.39
CA PHE A 90 9.39 -3.00 26.25
C PHE A 90 8.05 -2.73 25.57
N ASP A 91 6.95 -3.29 26.07
CA ASP A 91 5.63 -3.31 25.44
C ASP A 91 5.12 -1.91 25.07
N LYS A 92 5.53 -0.87 25.81
CA LYS A 92 5.17 0.52 25.54
C LYS A 92 5.70 1.06 24.19
N PHE A 93 6.70 0.40 23.59
CA PHE A 93 7.17 0.80 22.25
C PHE A 93 6.14 0.57 21.13
N GLU A 94 5.04 -0.12 21.42
CA GLU A 94 3.91 -0.25 20.48
C GLU A 94 3.38 1.11 19.98
N TRP A 95 3.44 2.15 20.83
CA TRP A 95 3.03 3.50 20.54
C TRP A 95 3.88 4.25 19.49
N ALA A 96 5.14 3.77 19.22
CA ALA A 96 5.91 4.27 18.10
C ALA A 96 5.25 3.87 16.76
N PHE A 97 4.69 2.66 16.68
CA PHE A 97 3.90 2.27 15.51
C PHE A 97 2.59 3.05 15.39
N GLU A 98 1.90 3.32 16.49
CA GLU A 98 0.66 4.11 16.46
C GLU A 98 0.90 5.51 15.89
N ILE A 99 1.95 6.21 16.37
CA ILE A 99 2.31 7.54 15.85
C ILE A 99 2.66 7.46 14.37
N PHE A 100 3.54 6.52 13.98
CA PHE A 100 3.89 6.27 12.60
C PHE A 100 2.64 6.05 11.74
N PHE A 101 1.73 5.18 12.20
CA PHE A 101 0.52 4.82 11.46
C PHE A 101 -0.37 6.04 11.23
N TYR A 102 -0.59 6.87 12.25
CA TYR A 102 -1.45 8.05 12.13
C TYR A 102 -0.88 9.09 11.18
N ILE A 103 0.41 9.37 11.28
CA ILE A 103 1.07 10.31 10.38
C ILE A 103 1.01 9.77 8.94
N MET A 104 1.31 8.48 8.77
CA MET A 104 1.33 7.87 7.45
C MET A 104 -0.04 7.81 6.78
N VAL A 105 -1.13 7.60 7.57
CA VAL A 105 -2.50 7.68 7.07
C VAL A 105 -2.82 9.08 6.53
N LEU A 106 -2.46 10.13 7.27
CA LEU A 106 -2.62 11.52 6.82
C LEU A 106 -1.87 11.78 5.52
N MET A 107 -0.61 11.33 5.44
CA MET A 107 0.20 11.47 4.23
C MET A 107 -0.40 10.70 3.05
N ALA A 108 -0.94 9.50 3.29
CA ALA A 108 -1.54 8.68 2.24
C ALA A 108 -2.83 9.31 1.68
N VAL A 109 -3.69 9.87 2.54
CA VAL A 109 -4.88 10.59 2.11
C VAL A 109 -4.50 11.87 1.37
N ALA A 110 -3.53 12.62 1.88
CA ALA A 110 -3.03 13.82 1.22
C ALA A 110 -2.43 13.50 -0.17
N ALA A 111 -1.65 12.42 -0.29
CA ALA A 111 -1.11 11.98 -1.57
C ALA A 111 -2.20 11.55 -2.55
N ALA A 112 -3.26 10.88 -2.05
CA ALA A 112 -4.40 10.50 -2.89
C ALA A 112 -5.15 11.72 -3.42
N ILE A 113 -5.44 12.71 -2.58
CA ILE A 113 -6.10 13.97 -2.98
C ILE A 113 -5.20 14.74 -3.96
N SER A 114 -3.93 14.92 -3.63
CA SER A 114 -2.97 15.64 -4.46
C SER A 114 -2.75 14.97 -5.81
N GLY A 115 -2.62 13.64 -5.84
CA GLY A 115 -2.49 12.87 -7.08
C GLY A 115 -3.71 13.00 -7.98
N ALA A 116 -4.92 12.92 -7.40
CA ALA A 116 -6.17 13.09 -8.15
C ALA A 116 -6.34 14.53 -8.66
N ALA A 117 -6.00 15.54 -7.85
CA ALA A 117 -6.01 16.94 -8.28
C ALA A 117 -5.02 17.19 -9.43
N SER A 118 -3.82 16.62 -9.33
CA SER A 118 -2.81 16.68 -10.41
C SER A 118 -3.28 15.95 -11.67
N ALA A 119 -3.99 14.84 -11.54
CA ALA A 119 -4.57 14.15 -12.68
C ALA A 119 -5.68 14.99 -13.33
N LEU A 120 -6.58 15.61 -12.55
CA LEU A 120 -7.60 16.52 -13.06
C LEU A 120 -6.99 17.74 -13.77
N ASN A 121 -5.92 18.31 -13.23
CA ASN A 121 -5.17 19.39 -13.88
C ASN A 121 -4.60 18.91 -15.23
N ASN A 122 -4.03 17.73 -15.28
CA ASN A 122 -3.43 17.14 -16.50
C ASN A 122 -4.45 16.80 -17.60
N TYR A 123 -5.69 16.43 -17.23
CA TYR A 123 -6.73 16.03 -18.18
C TYR A 123 -7.66 17.17 -18.58
N PHE A 124 -8.01 18.02 -17.61
CA PHE A 124 -9.07 19.02 -17.77
C PHE A 124 -8.55 20.46 -17.61
N THR A 125 -7.22 20.65 -17.47
CA THR A 125 -6.61 21.97 -17.20
C THR A 125 -7.21 22.69 -16.00
N LEU A 126 -7.81 21.91 -15.08
CA LEU A 126 -8.38 22.44 -13.85
C LEU A 126 -7.25 22.96 -12.95
N ASP A 127 -7.41 24.16 -12.37
CA ASP A 127 -6.45 24.66 -11.40
C ASP A 127 -6.21 23.64 -10.28
N TYR A 128 -4.95 23.47 -9.90
CA TYR A 128 -4.55 22.44 -8.94
C TYR A 128 -5.26 22.57 -7.58
N TYR A 129 -5.35 23.81 -7.06
CA TYR A 129 -5.95 24.06 -5.75
C TYR A 129 -7.47 23.85 -5.78
N VAL A 130 -8.10 24.24 -6.89
CA VAL A 130 -9.52 23.91 -7.13
C VAL A 130 -9.70 22.40 -7.20
N GLY A 131 -8.80 21.69 -7.89
CA GLY A 131 -8.78 20.23 -7.94
C GLY A 131 -8.67 19.59 -6.55
N VAL A 132 -7.82 20.11 -5.67
CA VAL A 132 -7.69 19.63 -4.27
C VAL A 132 -9.01 19.76 -3.52
N VAL A 133 -9.71 20.90 -3.67
CA VAL A 133 -11.00 21.12 -3.02
C VAL A 133 -12.07 20.17 -3.58
N VAL A 134 -12.18 20.06 -4.90
CA VAL A 134 -13.16 19.18 -5.55
C VAL A 134 -12.94 17.71 -5.15
N VAL A 135 -11.72 17.22 -5.23
CA VAL A 135 -11.39 15.85 -4.84
C VAL A 135 -11.62 15.63 -3.34
N GLY A 136 -11.23 16.57 -2.50
CA GLY A 136 -11.46 16.50 -1.06
C GLY A 136 -12.94 16.36 -0.72
N LEU A 137 -13.81 17.14 -1.38
CA LEU A 137 -15.27 17.06 -1.21
C LEU A 137 -15.84 15.72 -1.71
N ILE A 138 -15.34 15.20 -2.85
CA ILE A 138 -15.73 13.88 -3.35
C ILE A 138 -15.35 12.80 -2.34
N VAL A 139 -14.11 12.81 -1.86
CA VAL A 139 -13.62 11.82 -0.87
C VAL A 139 -14.42 11.92 0.42
N LEU A 140 -14.75 13.13 0.90
CA LEU A 140 -15.58 13.35 2.09
C LEU A 140 -16.99 12.75 1.91
N THR A 141 -17.64 13.09 0.81
CA THR A 141 -18.98 12.59 0.50
C THR A 141 -19.01 11.07 0.40
N LEU A 142 -18.07 10.48 -0.32
CA LEU A 142 -17.95 9.03 -0.45
C LEU A 142 -17.58 8.34 0.87
N THR A 143 -16.80 8.97 1.72
CA THR A 143 -16.46 8.42 3.04
C THR A 143 -17.68 8.37 3.94
N ILE A 144 -18.53 9.40 3.92
CA ILE A 144 -19.73 9.48 4.78
C ILE A 144 -20.86 8.58 4.24
N PHE A 145 -21.13 8.63 2.95
CA PHE A 145 -22.32 8.01 2.35
C PHE A 145 -22.06 6.77 1.50
N GLY A 146 -20.84 6.61 0.99
CA GLY A 146 -20.50 5.60 -0.02
C GLY A 146 -19.38 4.65 0.36
N ALA A 147 -18.83 4.72 1.57
CA ALA A 147 -17.65 3.94 1.96
C ALA A 147 -17.78 2.42 1.75
N GLY A 148 -18.98 1.87 1.93
CA GLY A 148 -19.27 0.46 1.69
C GLY A 148 -19.09 0.07 0.22
N ILE A 149 -19.64 0.87 -0.68
CA ILE A 149 -19.57 0.67 -2.14
C ILE A 149 -18.12 0.82 -2.61
N VAL A 150 -17.43 1.87 -2.17
CA VAL A 150 -16.03 2.12 -2.55
C VAL A 150 -15.13 0.98 -2.09
N ARG A 151 -15.31 0.46 -0.87
CA ARG A 151 -14.54 -0.69 -0.38
C ARG A 151 -14.80 -1.97 -1.19
N ALA A 152 -16.04 -2.24 -1.54
CA ALA A 152 -16.38 -3.38 -2.37
C ALA A 152 -15.75 -3.28 -3.77
N ALA A 153 -15.73 -2.07 -4.34
CA ALA A 153 -15.16 -1.79 -5.66
C ALA A 153 -13.62 -1.69 -5.66
N SER A 154 -12.99 -1.37 -4.52
CA SER A 154 -11.56 -1.07 -4.44
C SER A 154 -10.65 -2.20 -4.93
N THR A 155 -11.05 -3.47 -4.73
CA THR A 155 -10.31 -4.62 -5.24
C THR A 155 -10.29 -4.64 -6.77
N TYR A 156 -11.44 -4.38 -7.41
CA TYR A 156 -11.54 -4.32 -8.87
C TYR A 156 -10.77 -3.12 -9.43
N MET A 157 -10.84 -1.98 -8.75
CA MET A 157 -10.07 -0.78 -9.11
C MET A 157 -8.56 -1.04 -9.01
N GLY A 158 -8.10 -1.71 -7.95
CA GLY A 158 -6.71 -2.11 -7.78
C GLY A 158 -6.23 -3.08 -8.87
N MET A 159 -7.07 -4.03 -9.28
CA MET A 159 -6.74 -4.92 -10.39
C MET A 159 -6.72 -4.18 -11.74
N ALA A 160 -7.65 -3.28 -11.98
CA ALA A 160 -7.70 -2.49 -13.20
C ALA A 160 -6.47 -1.59 -13.35
N ILE A 161 -6.08 -0.89 -12.30
CA ILE A 161 -4.87 -0.05 -12.33
C ILE A 161 -3.59 -0.89 -12.49
N LEU A 162 -3.54 -2.08 -11.91
CA LEU A 162 -2.43 -3.02 -12.09
C LEU A 162 -2.26 -3.38 -13.56
N VAL A 163 -3.33 -3.87 -14.19
CA VAL A 163 -3.29 -4.32 -15.60
C VAL A 163 -2.91 -3.15 -16.51
N THR A 164 -3.54 -1.99 -16.34
CA THR A 164 -3.27 -0.82 -17.17
C THR A 164 -1.86 -0.27 -16.93
N ALA A 165 -1.39 -0.19 -15.70
CA ALA A 165 -0.05 0.28 -15.37
C ALA A 165 1.04 -0.66 -15.93
N ILE A 166 0.91 -1.99 -15.73
CA ILE A 166 1.86 -2.96 -16.29
C ILE A 166 1.87 -2.87 -17.82
N SER A 167 0.71 -2.75 -18.47
CA SER A 167 0.63 -2.58 -19.91
C SER A 167 1.40 -1.34 -20.39
N ILE A 168 1.24 -0.21 -19.69
CA ILE A 168 1.98 1.02 -19.98
C ILE A 168 3.48 0.84 -19.77
N TYR A 169 3.89 0.20 -18.68
CA TYR A 169 5.30 -0.04 -18.40
C TYR A 169 5.96 -0.87 -19.50
N VAL A 170 5.31 -1.97 -19.90
CA VAL A 170 5.81 -2.84 -20.97
C VAL A 170 5.85 -2.09 -22.31
N ILE A 171 4.76 -1.45 -22.71
CA ILE A 171 4.71 -0.68 -23.97
C ILE A 171 5.71 0.48 -23.93
N GLY A 172 5.82 1.19 -22.81
CA GLY A 172 6.77 2.27 -22.66
C GLY A 172 8.22 1.83 -22.81
N ILE A 173 8.58 0.67 -22.25
CA ILE A 173 9.93 0.11 -22.42
C ILE A 173 10.21 -0.21 -23.91
N PHE A 174 9.25 -0.83 -24.61
CA PHE A 174 9.42 -1.19 -26.03
C PHE A 174 9.36 0.01 -26.99
N LYS A 175 8.69 1.09 -26.61
CA LYS A 175 8.56 2.33 -27.40
C LYS A 175 9.66 3.35 -27.13
N SER A 176 10.57 3.06 -26.21
CA SER A 176 11.70 3.94 -25.94
C SER A 176 12.74 3.85 -27.06
N ASP A 177 13.27 5.00 -27.46
CA ASP A 177 14.35 5.08 -28.46
C ASP A 177 15.67 4.47 -27.95
N SER A 178 15.85 4.43 -26.63
CA SER A 178 17.02 3.86 -25.98
C SER A 178 16.72 2.51 -25.35
N SER A 179 17.53 1.50 -25.65
CA SER A 179 17.43 0.21 -24.94
C SER A 179 17.69 0.42 -23.45
N ILE A 180 16.86 -0.18 -22.60
CA ILE A 180 17.07 -0.10 -21.13
C ILE A 180 18.47 -0.59 -20.73
N PHE A 181 19.01 -1.60 -21.43
CA PHE A 181 20.34 -2.11 -21.15
C PHE A 181 21.44 -1.08 -21.47
N SER A 182 21.27 -0.30 -22.54
CA SER A 182 22.23 0.79 -22.85
C SER A 182 22.16 1.92 -21.83
N VAL A 183 20.94 2.26 -21.34
CA VAL A 183 20.76 3.26 -20.30
C VAL A 183 21.45 2.82 -19.00
N LEU A 184 21.26 1.56 -18.60
CA LEU A 184 21.87 1.02 -17.38
C LEU A 184 23.38 0.89 -17.49
N ALA A 185 23.90 0.50 -18.66
CA ALA A 185 25.34 0.40 -18.90
C ALA A 185 26.01 1.77 -18.86
N ALA A 186 25.40 2.80 -19.47
CA ALA A 186 25.90 4.18 -19.43
C ALA A 186 25.88 4.76 -18.02
N ASP A 187 24.80 4.51 -17.26
CA ASP A 187 24.72 4.93 -15.86
C ASP A 187 25.80 4.22 -15.00
N PHE A 188 26.01 2.92 -15.18
CA PHE A 188 27.05 2.19 -14.46
C PHE A 188 28.45 2.72 -14.77
N GLN A 189 28.74 3.06 -16.03
CA GLN A 189 30.02 3.67 -16.40
C GLN A 189 30.24 5.03 -15.74
N THR A 190 29.15 5.80 -15.53
CA THR A 190 29.23 7.15 -14.98
C THR A 190 29.26 7.16 -13.46
N THR A 191 28.38 6.36 -12.82
CA THR A 191 28.14 6.39 -11.37
C THR A 191 28.84 5.26 -10.62
N GLY A 192 29.16 4.14 -11.29
CA GLY A 192 29.73 2.96 -10.65
C GLY A 192 28.90 2.52 -9.43
N PHE A 193 29.56 2.37 -8.31
CA PHE A 193 28.95 1.94 -7.04
C PHE A 193 28.60 3.08 -6.08
N ALA A 194 28.77 4.34 -6.49
CA ALA A 194 28.62 5.52 -5.61
C ALA A 194 27.22 5.62 -4.97
N ASN A 195 26.18 5.19 -5.67
CA ASN A 195 24.79 5.27 -5.21
C ASN A 195 24.34 4.12 -4.27
N ILE A 196 25.18 3.09 -4.03
CA ILE A 196 24.79 1.93 -3.21
C ILE A 196 24.33 2.31 -1.80
N PRO A 197 25.03 3.16 -1.03
CA PRO A 197 24.58 3.53 0.33
C PRO A 197 23.18 4.16 0.32
N LYS A 198 22.93 5.05 -0.64
CA LYS A 198 21.63 5.70 -0.82
C LYS A 198 20.55 4.70 -1.29
N ALA A 199 20.92 3.76 -2.16
CA ALA A 199 20.03 2.70 -2.64
C ALA A 199 19.57 1.79 -1.49
N ILE A 200 20.49 1.41 -0.58
CA ILE A 200 20.15 0.63 0.63
C ILE A 200 19.22 1.46 1.54
N LEU A 201 19.55 2.72 1.82
CA LEU A 201 18.72 3.57 2.65
C LEU A 201 17.32 3.73 2.05
N ASN A 202 17.21 3.96 0.74
CA ASN A 202 15.93 4.08 0.06
C ASN A 202 15.12 2.77 0.09
N ALA A 203 15.77 1.62 0.03
CA ALA A 203 15.10 0.33 0.17
C ALA A 203 14.45 0.17 1.56
N PHE A 204 15.18 0.50 2.62
CA PHE A 204 14.65 0.48 3.99
C PHE A 204 13.56 1.54 4.20
N THR A 205 13.77 2.74 3.70
CA THR A 205 12.79 3.85 3.79
C THR A 205 11.49 3.47 3.10
N TYR A 206 11.57 2.92 1.90
CA TYR A 206 10.41 2.49 1.13
C TYR A 206 9.66 1.35 1.82
N ALA A 207 10.35 0.30 2.23
CA ALA A 207 9.76 -0.79 3.01
C ALA A 207 9.16 -0.26 4.32
N GLY A 208 9.83 0.71 4.95
CA GLY A 208 9.42 1.33 6.20
C GLY A 208 8.06 2.01 6.09
N PHE A 209 7.86 2.94 5.16
CA PHE A 209 6.57 3.61 5.06
C PHE A 209 5.45 2.67 4.57
N GLN A 210 5.77 1.64 3.79
CA GLN A 210 4.79 0.63 3.38
C GLN A 210 4.32 -0.26 4.54
N CYS A 211 5.00 -0.25 5.69
CA CYS A 211 4.52 -0.93 6.90
C CYS A 211 3.18 -0.37 7.42
N VAL A 212 2.70 0.76 6.92
CA VAL A 212 1.33 1.23 7.16
C VAL A 212 0.26 0.20 6.77
N THR A 213 0.57 -0.69 5.83
CA THR A 213 -0.32 -1.76 5.39
C THR A 213 -0.37 -2.97 6.34
N LEU A 214 0.50 -3.00 7.37
CA LEU A 214 0.65 -4.15 8.28
C LEU A 214 -0.65 -4.53 9.00
N PRO A 215 -1.45 -3.59 9.56
CA PRO A 215 -2.73 -3.95 10.18
C PRO A 215 -3.70 -4.66 9.21
N THR A 216 -3.76 -4.21 7.97
CA THR A 216 -4.57 -4.84 6.92
C THR A 216 -4.07 -6.24 6.60
N MET A 217 -2.75 -6.40 6.49
CA MET A 217 -2.14 -7.69 6.14
C MET A 217 -2.35 -8.75 7.22
N VAL A 218 -2.19 -8.42 8.49
CA VAL A 218 -2.43 -9.39 9.57
C VAL A 218 -3.91 -9.74 9.70
N ALA A 219 -4.82 -8.79 9.46
CA ALA A 219 -6.25 -9.03 9.46
C ALA A 219 -6.69 -9.98 8.32
N CYS A 220 -6.23 -9.73 7.09
CA CYS A 220 -6.51 -10.60 5.93
C CYS A 220 -5.77 -11.94 5.99
N GLY A 221 -4.61 -11.96 6.62
CA GLY A 221 -3.75 -13.13 6.73
C GLY A 221 -4.18 -14.19 7.73
N THR A 222 -5.28 -14.00 8.47
CA THR A 222 -5.81 -14.95 9.47
C THR A 222 -6.19 -16.31 8.91
N THR A 223 -6.44 -16.39 7.60
CA THR A 223 -6.70 -17.63 6.87
C THR A 223 -5.46 -18.52 6.73
N MET A 224 -4.26 -18.00 6.96
CA MET A 224 -2.99 -18.75 6.89
C MET A 224 -2.74 -19.52 8.19
N LYS A 225 -3.02 -20.82 8.16
CA LYS A 225 -3.00 -21.72 9.34
C LYS A 225 -1.63 -22.28 9.70
N ASN A 226 -0.58 -21.91 8.99
CA ASN A 226 0.79 -22.40 9.25
C ASN A 226 1.85 -21.46 8.64
N LYS A 227 3.10 -21.65 9.07
CA LYS A 227 4.26 -20.86 8.61
C LYS A 227 4.46 -20.92 7.09
N ASN A 228 4.25 -22.10 6.48
CA ASN A 228 4.43 -22.27 5.04
C ASN A 228 3.34 -21.53 4.25
N GLY A 229 2.09 -21.47 4.76
CA GLY A 229 1.02 -20.69 4.18
C GLY A 229 1.34 -19.21 4.19
N CYS A 230 1.78 -18.66 5.32
CA CYS A 230 2.23 -17.27 5.43
C CYS A 230 3.38 -16.99 4.44
N ALA A 231 4.37 -17.87 4.38
CA ALA A 231 5.50 -17.73 3.46
C ALA A 231 5.05 -17.76 1.99
N LYS A 232 4.19 -18.72 1.62
CA LYS A 232 3.67 -18.85 0.26
C LYS A 232 2.90 -17.59 -0.19
N ALA A 233 2.01 -17.07 0.66
CA ALA A 233 1.28 -15.85 0.37
C ALA A 233 2.21 -14.65 0.15
N MET A 234 3.21 -14.50 1.01
CA MET A 234 4.14 -13.38 0.93
C MET A 234 5.13 -13.49 -0.23
N TRP A 235 5.57 -14.69 -0.62
CA TRP A 235 6.38 -14.85 -1.82
C TRP A 235 5.62 -14.56 -3.12
N ILE A 236 4.33 -14.92 -3.19
CA ILE A 236 3.46 -14.52 -4.31
C ILE A 236 3.37 -12.99 -4.36
N SER A 237 3.15 -12.37 -3.21
CA SER A 237 3.11 -10.90 -3.12
C SER A 237 4.43 -10.25 -3.52
N PHE A 238 5.57 -10.83 -3.13
CA PHE A 238 6.90 -10.35 -3.53
C PHE A 238 7.02 -10.28 -5.05
N VAL A 239 6.69 -11.38 -5.73
CA VAL A 239 6.80 -11.42 -7.20
C VAL A 239 5.90 -10.36 -7.84
N MET A 240 4.64 -10.25 -7.39
CA MET A 240 3.71 -9.26 -7.93
C MET A 240 4.23 -7.82 -7.76
N ASN A 241 4.66 -7.47 -6.54
CA ASN A 241 5.11 -6.12 -6.22
C ASN A 241 6.47 -5.79 -6.83
N ALA A 242 7.42 -6.71 -6.77
CA ALA A 242 8.76 -6.50 -7.32
C ALA A 242 8.73 -6.35 -8.85
N VAL A 243 7.98 -7.21 -9.54
CA VAL A 243 7.84 -7.12 -11.01
C VAL A 243 7.20 -5.78 -11.40
N ALA A 244 6.10 -5.39 -10.76
CA ALA A 244 5.43 -4.15 -11.10
C ALA A 244 6.31 -2.92 -10.82
N LEU A 245 7.01 -2.89 -9.68
CA LEU A 245 7.87 -1.78 -9.31
C LEU A 245 9.10 -1.69 -10.23
N VAL A 246 9.74 -2.82 -10.53
CA VAL A 246 10.92 -2.87 -11.42
C VAL A 246 10.55 -2.45 -12.84
N LEU A 247 9.40 -2.91 -13.38
CA LEU A 247 8.92 -2.48 -14.69
C LEU A 247 8.64 -0.97 -14.71
N SER A 248 8.06 -0.42 -13.64
CA SER A 248 7.86 1.02 -13.49
C SER A 248 9.19 1.77 -13.54
N VAL A 249 10.20 1.31 -12.78
CA VAL A 249 11.53 1.94 -12.75
C VAL A 249 12.21 1.83 -14.11
N PHE A 250 12.14 0.68 -14.79
CA PHE A 250 12.71 0.51 -16.13
C PHE A 250 12.09 1.48 -17.14
N MET A 251 10.76 1.54 -17.20
CA MET A 251 10.09 2.48 -18.09
C MET A 251 10.50 3.92 -17.78
N LEU A 252 10.46 4.32 -16.51
CA LEU A 252 10.79 5.70 -16.14
C LEU A 252 12.27 6.05 -16.39
N LEU A 253 13.20 5.13 -16.19
CA LEU A 253 14.62 5.34 -16.57
C LEU A 253 14.77 5.56 -18.08
N SER A 254 14.08 4.77 -18.90
CA SER A 254 14.15 4.89 -20.35
C SER A 254 13.57 6.22 -20.89
N TRP A 255 12.66 6.85 -20.15
CA TRP A 255 12.00 8.10 -20.54
C TRP A 255 12.39 9.30 -19.67
N GLN A 256 13.41 9.16 -18.81
CA GLN A 256 13.75 10.17 -17.81
C GLN A 256 14.02 11.55 -18.42
N SER A 257 14.83 11.62 -19.48
CA SER A 257 15.14 12.88 -20.16
C SER A 257 13.89 13.58 -20.72
N VAL A 258 12.91 12.79 -21.16
CA VAL A 258 11.70 13.32 -21.79
C VAL A 258 10.75 13.89 -20.74
N TYR A 259 10.33 13.10 -19.75
CA TYR A 259 9.32 13.60 -18.80
C TYR A 259 9.88 14.65 -17.83
N THR A 260 11.21 14.70 -17.61
CA THR A 260 11.83 15.75 -16.80
C THR A 260 11.93 17.09 -17.55
N SER A 261 11.93 17.09 -18.88
CA SER A 261 11.92 18.31 -19.69
C SER A 261 10.52 18.95 -19.81
N ILE A 262 9.47 18.19 -19.46
CA ILE A 262 8.09 18.67 -19.50
C ILE A 262 7.72 19.29 -18.15
N GLU A 263 7.16 20.49 -18.15
CA GLU A 263 6.68 21.12 -16.91
C GLU A 263 5.63 20.28 -16.20
N GLY A 264 5.83 20.01 -14.91
CA GLY A 264 4.97 19.12 -14.13
C GLY A 264 5.08 17.64 -14.48
N GLY A 265 5.91 17.25 -15.44
CA GLY A 265 6.04 15.88 -15.93
C GLY A 265 6.51 14.86 -14.88
N THR A 266 7.22 15.32 -13.87
CA THR A 266 7.69 14.49 -12.74
C THR A 266 6.60 14.21 -11.70
N THR A 267 5.48 14.93 -11.72
CA THR A 267 4.39 14.76 -10.73
C THR A 267 3.62 13.45 -10.95
N ILE A 268 3.27 13.16 -12.21
CA ILE A 268 2.64 11.89 -12.62
C ILE A 268 3.42 11.34 -13.82
N PRO A 269 4.68 10.89 -13.62
CA PRO A 269 5.57 10.57 -14.72
C PRO A 269 5.05 9.44 -15.62
N THR A 270 4.34 8.45 -15.07
CA THR A 270 3.71 7.39 -15.87
C THR A 270 2.67 7.95 -16.86
N LEU A 271 1.85 8.92 -16.43
CA LEU A 271 0.88 9.56 -17.31
C LEU A 271 1.57 10.41 -18.37
N THR A 272 2.62 11.12 -17.99
CA THR A 272 3.41 11.94 -18.91
C THR A 272 4.02 11.08 -20.02
N VAL A 273 4.65 9.96 -19.66
CA VAL A 273 5.19 9.00 -20.63
C VAL A 273 4.07 8.45 -21.53
N CYS A 274 2.94 8.08 -20.95
CA CYS A 274 1.79 7.57 -21.71
C CYS A 274 1.28 8.57 -22.77
N LYS A 275 1.25 9.87 -22.42
CA LYS A 275 0.89 10.96 -23.37
C LYS A 275 1.92 11.10 -24.49
N VAL A 276 3.21 11.06 -24.17
CA VAL A 276 4.30 11.20 -25.16
C VAL A 276 4.32 10.03 -26.13
N ILE A 277 4.01 8.81 -25.70
CA ILE A 277 3.90 7.62 -26.57
C ILE A 277 2.80 7.81 -27.64
N GLY A 278 1.84 8.71 -27.41
CA GLY A 278 0.83 9.05 -28.41
C GLY A 278 -0.30 8.03 -28.56
N MET A 279 -0.71 7.36 -27.46
CA MET A 279 -1.82 6.39 -27.45
C MET A 279 -3.03 6.93 -26.68
N PRO A 280 -3.92 7.74 -27.32
CA PRO A 280 -5.01 8.44 -26.62
C PRO A 280 -5.95 7.53 -25.83
N ALA A 281 -6.27 6.36 -26.40
CA ALA A 281 -7.14 5.38 -25.72
C ALA A 281 -6.50 4.88 -24.41
N MET A 282 -5.19 4.60 -24.42
CA MET A 282 -4.46 4.17 -23.23
C MET A 282 -4.37 5.29 -22.20
N VAL A 283 -4.14 6.54 -22.62
CA VAL A 283 -4.17 7.72 -21.76
C VAL A 283 -5.53 7.84 -21.06
N ALA A 284 -6.64 7.70 -21.78
CA ALA A 284 -7.99 7.80 -21.22
C ALA A 284 -8.28 6.65 -20.22
N VAL A 285 -7.96 5.41 -20.58
CA VAL A 285 -8.19 4.24 -19.71
C VAL A 285 -7.35 4.34 -18.44
N TYR A 286 -6.05 4.61 -18.59
CA TYR A 286 -5.15 4.73 -17.43
C TYR A 286 -5.57 5.88 -16.51
N GLY A 287 -5.88 7.04 -17.06
CA GLY A 287 -6.29 8.20 -16.28
C GLY A 287 -7.57 7.97 -15.49
N THR A 288 -8.55 7.32 -16.11
CA THR A 288 -9.79 6.94 -15.42
C THR A 288 -9.49 5.95 -14.30
N CYS A 289 -8.73 4.89 -14.56
CA CYS A 289 -8.33 3.93 -13.54
C CYS A 289 -7.52 4.59 -12.42
N LEU A 290 -6.62 5.51 -12.77
CA LEU A 290 -5.80 6.27 -11.82
C LEU A 290 -6.67 7.12 -10.89
N LEU A 291 -7.60 7.91 -11.42
CA LEU A 291 -8.52 8.73 -10.63
C LEU A 291 -9.36 7.89 -9.68
N LEU A 292 -9.94 6.80 -10.17
CA LEU A 292 -10.72 5.87 -9.35
C LEU A 292 -9.87 5.23 -8.25
N CYS A 293 -8.65 4.83 -8.57
CA CYS A 293 -7.72 4.25 -7.59
C CYS A 293 -7.35 5.26 -6.51
N LEU A 294 -7.06 6.51 -6.88
CA LEU A 294 -6.72 7.58 -5.94
C LEU A 294 -7.88 7.90 -4.99
N ILE A 295 -9.07 8.11 -5.53
CA ILE A 295 -10.28 8.37 -4.74
C ILE A 295 -10.57 7.19 -3.80
N SER A 296 -10.50 5.96 -4.32
CA SER A 296 -10.68 4.73 -3.55
C SER A 296 -9.67 4.62 -2.41
N THR A 297 -8.40 4.93 -2.67
CA THR A 297 -7.34 4.93 -1.65
C THR A 297 -7.64 5.94 -0.54
N GLY A 298 -8.05 7.16 -0.90
CA GLY A 298 -8.45 8.19 0.06
C GLY A 298 -9.58 7.70 0.98
N VAL A 299 -10.67 7.22 0.40
CA VAL A 299 -11.85 6.75 1.15
C VAL A 299 -11.53 5.56 2.05
N THR A 300 -10.84 4.53 1.53
CA THR A 300 -10.54 3.30 2.30
C THR A 300 -9.55 3.55 3.44
N THR A 301 -8.59 4.42 3.23
CA THR A 301 -7.60 4.80 4.25
C THR A 301 -8.24 5.57 5.40
N ILE A 302 -9.13 6.53 5.08
CA ILE A 302 -9.86 7.30 6.10
C ILE A 302 -10.78 6.38 6.90
N PHE A 303 -11.46 5.46 6.25
CA PHE A 303 -12.36 4.54 6.96
C PHE A 303 -11.64 3.72 8.03
N GLY A 304 -10.45 3.23 7.74
CA GLY A 304 -9.61 2.53 8.72
C GLY A 304 -9.24 3.40 9.92
N PHE A 305 -9.00 4.69 9.69
CA PHE A 305 -8.70 5.66 10.73
C PHE A 305 -9.95 5.99 11.57
N VAL A 306 -11.07 6.29 10.95
CA VAL A 306 -12.33 6.65 11.60
C VAL A 306 -12.76 5.58 12.60
N ALA A 307 -12.72 4.31 12.23
CA ALA A 307 -13.10 3.19 13.09
C ALA A 307 -12.36 3.15 14.43
N ARG A 308 -11.21 3.82 14.52
CA ARG A 308 -10.42 3.95 15.77
C ARG A 308 -10.81 5.18 16.57
N PHE A 309 -10.93 6.33 15.91
CA PHE A 309 -11.10 7.62 16.56
C PHE A 309 -12.54 7.89 17.00
N GLU A 310 -13.54 7.34 16.32
CA GLU A 310 -14.95 7.49 16.71
C GLU A 310 -15.27 6.96 18.13
N LYS A 311 -14.41 6.08 18.67
CA LYS A 311 -14.56 5.49 20.01
C LYS A 311 -13.84 6.27 21.11
N LEU A 312 -13.15 7.36 20.78
CA LEU A 312 -12.44 8.17 21.76
C LEU A 312 -13.40 8.81 22.78
N ARG A 313 -12.88 9.01 23.99
CA ARG A 313 -13.66 9.60 25.12
C ARG A 313 -14.26 10.97 24.79
N ILE A 314 -13.58 11.75 23.95
CA ILE A 314 -14.02 13.09 23.53
C ILE A 314 -15.38 13.07 22.80
N PHE A 315 -15.71 11.95 22.14
CA PHE A 315 -16.95 11.79 21.39
C PHE A 315 -18.09 11.14 22.20
N ARG A 316 -17.89 10.85 23.49
CA ARG A 316 -18.92 10.19 24.34
C ARG A 316 -20.23 10.96 24.43
N GLY A 317 -20.18 12.29 24.29
CA GLY A 317 -21.37 13.16 24.29
C GLY A 317 -22.22 13.03 23.01
N ILE A 318 -21.65 12.52 21.93
CA ILE A 318 -22.34 12.37 20.64
C ILE A 318 -22.88 10.95 20.54
N LYS A 319 -24.19 10.77 20.73
CA LYS A 319 -24.85 9.43 20.73
C LYS A 319 -24.82 8.77 19.35
N SER A 320 -24.93 9.54 18.26
CA SER A 320 -24.99 9.03 16.88
C SER A 320 -23.61 8.62 16.37
N ALA A 321 -23.42 7.33 16.08
CA ALA A 321 -22.18 6.82 15.49
C ALA A 321 -21.88 7.43 14.09
N PRO A 322 -22.85 7.57 13.17
CA PRO A 322 -22.61 8.22 11.88
C PRO A 322 -22.12 9.67 12.00
N VAL A 323 -22.63 10.43 12.99
CA VAL A 323 -22.20 11.81 13.23
C VAL A 323 -20.75 11.84 13.73
N ARG A 324 -20.36 10.94 14.64
CA ARG A 324 -18.97 10.83 15.09
C ARG A 324 -18.03 10.53 13.93
N SER A 325 -18.40 9.53 13.11
CA SER A 325 -17.62 9.15 11.95
C SER A 325 -17.49 10.31 10.94
N ALA A 326 -18.56 11.05 10.69
CA ALA A 326 -18.56 12.23 9.81
C ALA A 326 -17.62 13.35 10.33
N ILE A 327 -17.64 13.63 11.62
CA ILE A 327 -16.77 14.65 12.23
C ILE A 327 -15.30 14.26 12.12
N VAL A 328 -14.96 13.01 12.45
CA VAL A 328 -13.59 12.51 12.33
C VAL A 328 -13.13 12.53 10.88
N SER A 329 -13.98 12.08 9.95
CA SER A 329 -13.68 12.09 8.52
C SER A 329 -13.43 13.51 8.00
N ALA A 330 -14.30 14.45 8.34
CA ALA A 330 -14.16 15.85 7.93
C ALA A 330 -12.86 16.47 8.45
N PHE A 331 -12.52 16.23 9.73
CA PHE A 331 -11.27 16.72 10.31
C PHE A 331 -10.03 16.18 9.56
N ILE A 332 -9.99 14.88 9.33
CA ILE A 332 -8.85 14.23 8.63
C ILE A 332 -8.75 14.73 7.18
N ILE A 333 -9.88 14.88 6.49
CA ILE A 333 -9.89 15.31 5.09
C ILE A 333 -9.44 16.76 4.98
N VAL A 334 -9.93 17.66 5.83
CA VAL A 334 -9.51 19.07 5.83
C VAL A 334 -8.00 19.18 6.10
N LEU A 335 -7.49 18.42 7.09
CA LEU A 335 -6.06 18.39 7.38
C LEU A 335 -5.26 17.82 6.20
N SER A 336 -5.74 16.74 5.58
CA SER A 336 -5.10 16.14 4.42
C SER A 336 -5.15 17.07 3.18
N MET A 337 -6.23 17.82 2.98
CA MET A 337 -6.32 18.85 1.92
C MET A 337 -5.26 19.93 2.14
N THR A 338 -5.10 20.41 3.37
CA THR A 338 -4.05 21.39 3.71
C THR A 338 -2.66 20.85 3.38
N ILE A 339 -2.38 19.59 3.74
CA ILE A 339 -1.11 18.92 3.40
C ILE A 339 -0.99 18.76 1.87
N SER A 340 -2.08 18.47 1.17
CA SER A 340 -2.11 18.30 -0.29
C SER A 340 -1.66 19.55 -1.04
N MET A 341 -1.82 20.73 -0.46
CA MET A 341 -1.34 21.98 -1.06
C MET A 341 0.18 22.02 -1.28
N ALA A 342 0.92 21.18 -0.56
CA ALA A 342 2.37 21.03 -0.77
C ALA A 342 2.73 20.32 -2.10
N GLY A 343 1.77 19.71 -2.77
CA GLY A 343 1.95 18.94 -4.01
C GLY A 343 2.39 17.50 -3.80
N LEU A 344 2.02 16.62 -4.73
CA LEU A 344 2.21 15.17 -4.64
C LEU A 344 3.69 14.79 -4.41
N THR A 345 4.60 15.38 -5.19
CA THR A 345 6.04 15.06 -5.11
C THR A 345 6.63 15.40 -3.74
N ASN A 346 6.25 16.53 -3.15
CA ASN A 346 6.73 16.93 -1.83
C ASN A 346 6.16 16.02 -0.72
N ILE A 347 4.90 15.62 -0.81
CA ILE A 347 4.29 14.67 0.13
C ILE A 347 5.03 13.34 0.08
N ILE A 348 5.31 12.83 -1.12
CA ILE A 348 6.02 11.55 -1.28
C ILE A 348 7.48 11.67 -0.83
N LYS A 349 8.17 12.73 -1.23
CA LYS A 349 9.59 12.90 -0.89
C LYS A 349 9.82 13.13 0.60
N TYR A 350 9.08 14.03 1.21
CA TYR A 350 9.28 14.44 2.60
C TYR A 350 8.33 13.71 3.56
N GLY A 351 7.02 13.71 3.28
CA GLY A 351 6.03 13.07 4.14
C GLY A 351 6.27 11.55 4.27
N TYR A 352 6.28 10.86 3.14
CA TYR A 352 6.56 9.42 3.12
C TYR A 352 8.02 9.12 3.51
N GLY A 353 8.98 9.96 3.10
CA GLY A 353 10.39 9.80 3.44
C GLY A 353 10.60 9.78 4.95
N TYR A 354 10.12 10.79 5.67
CA TYR A 354 10.25 10.82 7.14
C TYR A 354 9.46 9.71 7.83
N CYS A 355 8.25 9.39 7.34
CA CYS A 355 7.53 8.22 7.81
C CYS A 355 8.31 6.92 7.54
N GLY A 356 9.02 6.83 6.42
CA GLY A 356 9.86 5.70 6.09
C GLY A 356 10.98 5.49 7.10
N TYR A 357 11.63 6.54 7.57
CA TYR A 357 12.63 6.45 8.63
C TYR A 357 12.03 5.95 9.94
N LEU A 358 10.84 6.43 10.32
CA LEU A 358 10.11 5.88 11.47
C LEU A 358 9.76 4.41 11.24
N GLY A 359 9.36 4.05 10.03
CA GLY A 359 9.02 2.67 9.65
C GLY A 359 10.20 1.70 9.68
N ILE A 360 11.46 2.17 9.58
CA ILE A 360 12.64 1.33 9.77
C ILE A 360 12.64 0.72 11.18
N ALA A 361 12.13 1.45 12.19
CA ALA A 361 11.92 0.93 13.54
C ALA A 361 10.86 -0.19 13.62
N VAL A 362 10.12 -0.44 12.55
CA VAL A 362 9.21 -1.59 12.40
C VAL A 362 9.89 -2.72 11.63
N VAL A 363 10.50 -2.40 10.49
CA VAL A 363 11.16 -3.38 9.61
C VAL A 363 12.26 -4.13 10.35
N VAL A 364 13.20 -3.43 10.96
CA VAL A 364 14.36 -4.04 11.62
C VAL A 364 13.96 -4.95 12.78
N PRO A 365 13.08 -4.57 13.72
CA PRO A 365 12.64 -5.47 14.78
C PRO A 365 11.93 -6.73 14.28
N PHE A 366 11.08 -6.65 13.24
CA PHE A 366 10.48 -7.86 12.68
C PHE A 366 11.52 -8.81 12.07
N LEU A 367 12.51 -8.28 11.36
CA LEU A 367 13.55 -9.07 10.70
C LEU A 367 14.61 -9.64 11.67
N THR A 368 14.69 -9.10 12.87
CA THR A 368 15.63 -9.56 13.93
C THR A 368 14.90 -10.27 15.06
N VAL A 369 14.32 -9.50 15.96
CA VAL A 369 13.59 -9.98 17.15
C VAL A 369 12.38 -10.84 16.76
N GLY A 370 11.61 -10.42 15.75
CA GLY A 370 10.44 -11.14 15.25
C GLY A 370 10.81 -12.54 14.73
N VAL A 371 11.82 -12.62 13.88
CA VAL A 371 12.34 -13.90 13.38
C VAL A 371 12.79 -14.81 14.52
N TYR A 372 13.55 -14.28 15.50
CA TYR A 372 13.99 -15.05 16.65
C TYR A 372 12.83 -15.59 17.49
N LYS A 373 11.90 -14.69 17.87
CA LYS A 373 10.71 -15.04 18.67
C LYS A 373 9.81 -16.06 17.95
N ASN A 374 9.62 -15.89 16.64
CA ASN A 374 8.80 -16.79 15.84
C ASN A 374 9.45 -18.16 15.68
N ARG A 375 10.76 -18.22 15.44
CA ARG A 375 11.50 -19.51 15.36
C ARG A 375 11.41 -20.29 16.68
N LYS A 376 11.58 -19.63 17.82
CA LYS A 376 11.45 -20.25 19.14
C LYS A 376 10.02 -20.74 19.36
N TYR A 377 9.02 -19.86 19.20
CA TYR A 377 7.62 -20.19 19.47
C TYR A 377 7.09 -21.34 18.59
N CYS A 378 7.37 -21.30 17.29
CA CYS A 378 6.88 -22.32 16.35
C CYS A 378 7.58 -23.67 16.46
N ARG A 379 8.66 -23.82 17.26
CA ARG A 379 9.24 -25.13 17.61
C ARG A 379 8.45 -25.82 18.72
N GLU A 380 7.87 -25.03 19.62
CA GLU A 380 7.23 -25.51 20.84
C GLU A 380 5.71 -25.58 20.72
N HIS A 381 5.12 -24.80 19.79
CA HIS A 381 3.67 -24.61 19.69
C HIS A 381 3.14 -24.78 18.27
N VAL A 382 1.93 -25.32 18.14
CA VAL A 382 1.14 -25.30 16.91
C VAL A 382 0.47 -23.93 16.76
N PHE A 383 0.22 -23.49 15.54
CA PHE A 383 -0.48 -22.24 15.28
C PHE A 383 -1.85 -22.21 16.00
N ALA A 384 -2.11 -21.21 16.81
CA ALA A 384 -3.33 -21.10 17.58
C ALA A 384 -4.57 -21.03 16.67
N ASN A 385 -4.49 -20.28 15.56
CA ASN A 385 -5.58 -20.20 14.58
C ASN A 385 -5.82 -21.49 13.76
N ALA A 386 -4.94 -22.49 13.85
CA ALA A 386 -5.14 -23.80 13.26
C ALA A 386 -5.90 -24.75 14.20
N ALA A 387 -5.91 -24.45 15.50
CA ALA A 387 -6.63 -25.21 16.51
C ALA A 387 -8.13 -24.83 16.57
N GLU A 388 -8.49 -23.62 16.17
CA GLU A 388 -9.88 -23.20 16.03
C GLU A 388 -10.49 -23.88 14.78
N GLU A 389 -11.57 -24.67 14.95
CA GLU A 389 -12.38 -25.13 13.82
C GLU A 389 -12.90 -23.90 13.05
N PRO A 390 -13.00 -23.98 11.70
CA PRO A 390 -13.57 -22.86 10.95
C PRO A 390 -14.97 -22.63 11.49
N ALA A 391 -15.20 -21.48 12.13
CA ALA A 391 -16.55 -20.98 12.35
C ALA A 391 -17.23 -21.08 10.97
N ARG A 392 -18.33 -21.84 10.87
CA ARG A 392 -19.15 -21.95 9.66
C ARG A 392 -19.25 -20.54 9.10
N ALA A 393 -18.83 -20.37 7.84
CA ALA A 393 -19.09 -19.13 7.13
C ALA A 393 -20.55 -18.76 7.39
N PRO A 394 -20.88 -17.52 7.74
CA PRO A 394 -22.25 -17.11 7.82
C PRO A 394 -22.87 -17.52 6.48
N GLN A 395 -23.79 -18.49 6.53
CA GLN A 395 -24.63 -18.79 5.39
C GLN A 395 -25.22 -17.44 5.01
N SER A 396 -25.00 -17.01 3.78
CA SER A 396 -25.73 -15.92 3.20
C SER A 396 -27.20 -16.25 3.45
N GLU A 397 -27.83 -15.57 4.40
CA GLU A 397 -29.26 -15.47 4.45
C GLU A 397 -29.67 -14.77 3.16
N ILE A 398 -29.92 -15.60 2.16
CA ILE A 398 -30.79 -15.25 1.05
C ILE A 398 -32.12 -14.93 1.73
N CYS A 399 -32.41 -13.63 1.82
CA CYS A 399 -33.74 -13.16 2.19
C CYS A 399 -34.73 -13.83 1.24
N PRO A 400 -35.68 -14.63 1.73
CA PRO A 400 -36.76 -15.07 0.88
C PRO A 400 -37.67 -13.88 0.57
N ASP A 401 -37.97 -13.79 -0.71
CA ASP A 401 -38.94 -12.91 -1.33
C ASP A 401 -40.13 -12.57 -0.44
N THR A 402 -40.38 -11.31 -0.19
CA THR A 402 -41.73 -10.82 0.07
C THR A 402 -42.32 -10.29 -1.24
N VAL A 403 -42.83 -11.23 -2.04
CA VAL A 403 -43.88 -10.92 -2.99
C VAL A 403 -45.21 -11.01 -2.23
N ALA A 404 -46.02 -10.02 -2.47
CA ALA A 404 -47.47 -9.95 -2.43
C ALA A 404 -48.14 -9.30 -1.20
N ALA A 405 -48.88 -8.36 -1.59
CA ALA A 405 -50.26 -8.01 -1.27
C ALA A 405 -50.51 -6.96 -0.16
N ASN A 406 -51.01 -5.95 -0.69
CA ASN A 406 -52.00 -4.92 -0.36
C ASN A 406 -51.46 -3.55 -0.04
#